data_75dd292cb355d8caf56092f948e00730
#
_entry.id   75dd292cb355d8caf56092f948e00730
#
_cell.length_a   1.000
_cell.length_b   1.000
_cell.length_c   1.000
_cell.angle_alpha   90.00
_cell.angle_beta   90.00
_cell.angle_gamma   90.00
#
_symmetry.space_group_name_H-M   'P 1'
#
loop_
_entity.id
_entity.type
_entity.pdbx_description
1 polymer ?
#
loop_
_entity_poly.entity_id
_entity_poly.type
_entity_poly.pdbx_seq_one_letter_code
_entity_poly.pdbx_strand_id
1 'polypeptide(L)'
;VKYIGGGISVSKSITFTIDADVYDKFCIALNLTNDTEDIAIENCMRWYIAKTFEKASQTYNPRTTAKQVADAGKDFYGKAIQRIPVWALKPDQYNHKIIRAYFKALKGTGRATIEMMERLCSDKDKPELYVPTFKNNYSQMKLDGPKSHGKVFEDDGENVWIWSEVEETLMKCKNSFCN
;
A
#
# COMPACT_ATOMS: atom_id res chain seq x y z
N VAL A 1 36.42 -8.44 26.32
CA VAL A 1 35.70 -9.68 25.98
C VAL A 1 34.64 -9.30 24.96
N LYS A 2 34.85 -9.69 23.68
CA LYS A 2 33.89 -9.51 22.57
C LYS A 2 32.88 -10.66 22.64
N TYR A 3 31.62 -10.37 22.87
CA TYR A 3 30.53 -11.31 22.63
C TYR A 3 30.17 -11.28 21.13
N ILE A 4 30.52 -12.32 20.41
CA ILE A 4 30.02 -12.61 19.07
C ILE A 4 28.78 -13.49 19.28
N GLY A 5 27.60 -12.88 19.32
CA GLY A 5 26.32 -13.58 19.34
C GLY A 5 25.98 -14.10 17.95
N GLY A 6 26.50 -15.25 17.56
CA GLY A 6 26.02 -16.00 16.41
C GLY A 6 24.70 -16.69 16.76
N GLY A 7 23.57 -16.11 16.39
CA GLY A 7 22.29 -16.76 16.44
C GLY A 7 22.26 -17.96 15.50
N ILE A 8 22.12 -19.18 16.04
CA ILE A 8 21.89 -20.39 15.26
C ILE A 8 20.51 -20.27 14.64
N SER A 9 20.41 -20.06 13.32
CA SER A 9 19.14 -20.12 12.60
C SER A 9 18.72 -21.59 12.52
N VAL A 10 17.72 -21.97 13.32
CA VAL A 10 17.12 -23.31 13.27
C VAL A 10 15.98 -23.26 12.25
N SER A 11 16.14 -23.94 11.10
CA SER A 11 15.07 -24.11 10.13
C SER A 11 14.05 -25.13 10.61
N LYS A 12 12.76 -24.89 10.32
CA LYS A 12 11.66 -25.81 10.58
C LYS A 12 11.01 -26.24 9.28
N SER A 13 10.67 -27.51 9.16
CA SER A 13 9.82 -28.02 8.07
C SER A 13 8.37 -27.94 8.49
N ILE A 14 7.51 -27.43 7.61
CA ILE A 14 6.06 -27.27 7.85
C ILE A 14 5.33 -27.85 6.65
N THR A 15 4.26 -28.60 6.88
CA THR A 15 3.37 -29.13 5.85
C THR A 15 1.99 -28.53 6.04
N PHE A 16 1.40 -28.02 4.97
CA PHE A 16 0.01 -27.54 4.97
C PHE A 16 -0.70 -27.91 3.66
N THR A 17 -2.02 -27.98 3.74
CA THR A 17 -2.88 -28.20 2.57
C THR A 17 -3.30 -26.87 1.98
N ILE A 18 -3.12 -26.67 0.69
CA ILE A 18 -3.45 -25.45 -0.05
C ILE A 18 -4.47 -25.83 -1.13
N ASP A 19 -5.38 -24.91 -1.44
CA ASP A 19 -6.24 -25.02 -2.62
C ASP A 19 -5.41 -25.10 -3.90
N ALA A 20 -5.74 -26.03 -4.80
CA ALA A 20 -4.94 -26.30 -5.98
C ALA A 20 -4.84 -25.10 -6.92
N ASP A 21 -5.94 -24.34 -7.12
CA ASP A 21 -5.96 -23.15 -7.97
C ASP A 21 -5.09 -22.02 -7.39
N VAL A 22 -5.06 -21.91 -6.06
CA VAL A 22 -4.17 -20.95 -5.36
C VAL A 22 -2.71 -21.35 -5.52
N TYR A 23 -2.39 -22.64 -5.38
CA TYR A 23 -1.02 -23.14 -5.54
C TYR A 23 -0.50 -22.96 -6.98
N ASP A 24 -1.32 -23.27 -7.99
CA ASP A 24 -0.95 -23.09 -9.39
C ASP A 24 -0.64 -21.61 -9.72
N LYS A 25 -1.45 -20.69 -9.22
CA LYS A 25 -1.20 -19.24 -9.35
C LYS A 25 0.05 -18.79 -8.62
N PHE A 26 0.33 -19.38 -7.46
CA PHE A 26 1.56 -19.11 -6.72
C PHE A 26 2.80 -19.57 -7.49
N CYS A 27 2.78 -20.77 -8.08
CA CYS A 27 3.88 -21.28 -8.93
C CYS A 27 4.12 -20.37 -10.15
N ILE A 28 3.06 -19.85 -10.78
CA ILE A 28 3.19 -18.88 -11.88
C ILE A 28 3.86 -17.59 -11.39
N ALA A 29 3.46 -17.10 -10.22
CA ALA A 29 4.04 -15.89 -9.64
C ALA A 29 5.54 -16.07 -9.31
N LEU A 30 5.93 -17.21 -8.75
CA LEU A 30 7.35 -17.56 -8.48
C LEU A 30 8.20 -17.51 -9.75
N ASN A 31 7.69 -18.08 -10.84
CA ASN A 31 8.39 -18.07 -12.12
C ASN A 31 8.56 -16.64 -12.69
N LEU A 32 7.61 -15.74 -12.43
CA LEU A 32 7.70 -14.34 -12.87
C LEU A 32 8.71 -13.52 -12.06
N THR A 33 8.89 -13.84 -10.78
CA THR A 33 9.81 -13.12 -9.87
C THR A 33 11.18 -13.79 -9.76
N ASN A 34 11.31 -15.02 -10.28
CA ASN A 34 12.50 -15.87 -10.12
C ASN A 34 12.84 -16.16 -8.64
N ASP A 35 11.80 -16.21 -7.79
CA ASP A 35 11.90 -16.57 -6.38
C ASP A 35 11.75 -18.09 -6.19
N THR A 36 12.28 -18.59 -5.07
CA THR A 36 12.01 -19.97 -4.62
C THR A 36 10.78 -20.00 -3.70
N GLU A 37 10.09 -21.14 -3.64
CA GLU A 37 8.94 -21.35 -2.76
C GLU A 37 9.25 -20.98 -1.31
N ASP A 38 10.38 -21.43 -0.78
CA ASP A 38 10.80 -21.19 0.62
C ASP A 38 10.95 -19.69 0.91
N ILE A 39 11.61 -18.96 0.01
CA ILE A 39 11.80 -17.49 0.17
C ILE A 39 10.46 -16.77 0.11
N ALA A 40 9.61 -17.11 -0.84
CA ALA A 40 8.31 -16.45 -1.00
C ALA A 40 7.39 -16.73 0.19
N ILE A 41 7.36 -17.99 0.69
CA ILE A 41 6.56 -18.37 1.87
C ILE A 41 7.12 -17.68 3.12
N GLU A 42 8.44 -17.66 3.33
CA GLU A 42 9.05 -16.96 4.46
C GLU A 42 8.72 -15.46 4.44
N ASN A 43 8.79 -14.82 3.28
CA ASN A 43 8.42 -13.41 3.11
C ASN A 43 6.93 -13.16 3.43
N CYS A 44 6.02 -14.04 2.97
CA CYS A 44 4.60 -13.98 3.32
C CYS A 44 4.39 -14.13 4.84
N MET A 45 5.10 -15.06 5.49
CA MET A 45 5.01 -15.23 6.96
C MET A 45 5.54 -14.01 7.71
N ARG A 46 6.69 -13.45 7.29
CA ARG A 46 7.25 -12.21 7.89
C ARG A 46 6.30 -11.04 7.76
N TRP A 47 5.71 -10.87 6.58
CA TRP A 47 4.70 -9.83 6.33
C TRP A 47 3.47 -10.03 7.24
N TYR A 48 2.92 -11.25 7.32
CA TYR A 48 1.79 -11.57 8.17
C TYR A 48 2.07 -11.32 9.66
N ILE A 49 3.26 -11.74 10.12
CA ILE A 49 3.73 -11.50 11.49
C ILE A 49 3.78 -9.99 11.77
N ALA A 50 4.48 -9.22 10.92
CA ALA A 50 4.61 -7.77 11.09
C ALA A 50 3.22 -7.11 11.16
N LYS A 51 2.32 -7.44 10.23
CA LYS A 51 0.96 -6.89 10.17
C LYS A 51 0.09 -7.28 11.38
N THR A 52 0.27 -8.49 11.89
CA THR A 52 -0.50 -8.98 13.06
C THR A 52 0.02 -8.38 14.36
N PHE A 53 1.34 -8.27 14.53
CA PHE A 53 1.93 -7.65 15.71
C PHE A 53 1.71 -6.14 15.74
N GLU A 54 1.68 -5.47 14.60
CA GLU A 54 1.28 -4.07 14.49
C GLU A 54 -0.15 -3.86 14.99
N LYS A 55 -1.10 -4.70 14.56
CA LYS A 55 -2.49 -4.69 15.08
C LYS A 55 -2.57 -5.02 16.56
N ALA A 56 -1.82 -6.01 17.03
CA ALA A 56 -1.83 -6.42 18.43
C ALA A 56 -1.20 -5.37 19.36
N SER A 57 -0.15 -4.67 18.91
CA SER A 57 0.44 -3.57 19.68
C SER A 57 -0.47 -2.36 19.77
N GLN A 58 -1.36 -2.15 18.79
CA GLN A 58 -2.42 -1.14 18.86
C GLN A 58 -3.56 -1.53 19.81
N THR A 59 -3.77 -2.83 20.05
CA THR A 59 -4.88 -3.34 20.91
C THR A 59 -4.45 -3.71 22.32
N TYR A 60 -3.16 -3.89 22.61
CA TYR A 60 -2.70 -4.38 23.91
C TYR A 60 -1.62 -3.48 24.51
N ASN A 61 -2.05 -2.37 25.12
CA ASN A 61 -1.21 -1.66 26.08
C ASN A 61 -1.99 -1.38 27.38
N PRO A 62 -1.92 -2.26 28.39
CA PRO A 62 -2.71 -2.15 29.63
C PRO A 62 -2.24 -1.02 30.57
N ARG A 63 -1.30 -0.18 30.16
CA ARG A 63 -0.76 0.94 30.96
C ARG A 63 -0.78 2.31 30.27
N THR A 64 -1.49 2.46 29.17
CA THR A 64 -1.77 3.79 28.65
C THR A 64 -2.91 4.40 29.45
N THR A 65 -2.58 5.42 30.23
CA THR A 65 -3.59 6.24 30.93
C THR A 65 -4.59 6.79 29.89
N ALA A 66 -5.83 7.04 30.34
CA ALA A 66 -6.91 7.56 29.48
C ALA A 66 -6.50 8.75 28.59
N LYS A 67 -5.44 9.46 28.93
CA LYS A 67 -4.86 10.57 28.19
C LYS A 67 -4.07 10.13 26.94
N GLN A 68 -3.41 8.95 26.96
CA GLN A 68 -2.69 8.40 25.79
C GLN A 68 -3.64 7.71 24.78
N VAL A 69 -4.74 7.11 25.27
CA VAL A 69 -5.78 6.57 24.38
C VAL A 69 -6.52 7.70 23.64
N ALA A 70 -6.70 8.87 24.29
CA ALA A 70 -7.25 10.06 23.65
C ALA A 70 -6.31 10.68 22.61
N ASP A 71 -4.96 10.56 22.78
CA ASP A 71 -3.98 11.04 21.81
C ASP A 71 -3.74 10.05 20.67
N ALA A 72 -3.78 8.74 20.89
CA ALA A 72 -3.71 7.74 19.81
C ALA A 72 -4.91 7.87 18.82
N GLY A 73 -6.06 8.31 19.31
CA GLY A 73 -7.23 8.63 18.47
C GLY A 73 -7.12 9.95 17.71
N LYS A 74 -6.16 10.83 18.06
CA LYS A 74 -5.95 12.11 17.37
C LYS A 74 -5.03 12.02 16.15
N ASP A 75 -4.23 10.98 16.01
CA ASP A 75 -3.24 10.85 14.93
C ASP A 75 -3.80 10.18 13.67
N PHE A 76 -4.95 9.52 13.75
CA PHE A 76 -5.64 8.97 12.59
C PHE A 76 -6.70 9.94 12.08
N TYR A 77 -6.41 10.61 10.98
CA TYR A 77 -7.34 11.57 10.37
C TYR A 77 -8.29 10.93 9.38
N GLY A 78 -7.89 9.86 8.71
CA GLY A 78 -8.72 9.07 7.79
C GLY A 78 -9.38 9.87 6.67
N LYS A 79 -8.86 11.05 6.36
CA LYS A 79 -9.49 11.99 5.41
C LYS A 79 -9.73 11.39 4.04
N ALA A 80 -8.84 10.50 3.59
CA ALA A 80 -8.96 9.87 2.29
C ALA A 80 -10.19 8.97 2.20
N ILE A 81 -10.58 8.30 3.29
CA ILE A 81 -11.78 7.45 3.32
C ILE A 81 -13.03 8.23 2.90
N GLN A 82 -13.18 9.46 3.40
CA GLN A 82 -14.31 10.33 3.07
C GLN A 82 -14.17 11.01 1.71
N ARG A 83 -12.95 11.26 1.26
CA ARG A 83 -12.65 12.02 0.04
C ARG A 83 -12.60 11.18 -1.23
N ILE A 84 -12.20 9.91 -1.14
CA ILE A 84 -12.10 9.00 -2.30
C ILE A 84 -13.42 8.92 -3.07
N PRO A 85 -14.61 8.74 -2.44
CA PRO A 85 -15.88 8.74 -3.18
C PRO A 85 -16.15 10.07 -3.88
N VAL A 86 -15.77 11.20 -3.25
CA VAL A 86 -15.94 12.54 -3.84
C VAL A 86 -14.99 12.73 -5.03
N TRP A 87 -13.73 12.30 -4.91
CA TRP A 87 -12.77 12.36 -6.01
C TRP A 87 -13.17 11.46 -7.17
N ALA A 88 -13.75 10.29 -6.89
CA ALA A 88 -14.27 9.38 -7.92
C ALA A 88 -15.29 10.05 -8.87
N LEU A 89 -16.03 11.02 -8.38
CA LEU A 89 -17.03 11.79 -9.15
C LEU A 89 -16.46 13.05 -9.82
N LYS A 90 -15.17 13.35 -9.62
CA LYS A 90 -14.55 14.60 -10.11
C LYS A 90 -13.29 14.29 -10.92
N PRO A 91 -13.42 13.85 -12.20
CA PRO A 91 -12.31 13.39 -13.03
C PRO A 91 -11.24 14.46 -13.29
N ASP A 92 -11.58 15.73 -13.18
CA ASP A 92 -10.66 16.85 -13.42
C ASP A 92 -9.76 17.17 -12.22
N GLN A 93 -10.06 16.63 -11.04
CA GLN A 93 -9.24 16.86 -9.84
C GLN A 93 -7.92 16.09 -9.92
N TYR A 94 -6.84 16.71 -9.47
CA TYR A 94 -5.51 16.10 -9.46
C TYR A 94 -5.46 14.80 -8.67
N ASN A 95 -6.16 14.71 -7.54
CA ASN A 95 -6.24 13.47 -6.76
C ASN A 95 -6.86 12.34 -7.57
N HIS A 96 -7.93 12.60 -8.33
CA HIS A 96 -8.54 11.61 -9.24
C HIS A 96 -7.54 11.17 -10.31
N LYS A 97 -6.88 12.11 -10.98
CA LYS A 97 -5.91 11.84 -12.05
C LYS A 97 -4.71 11.03 -11.55
N ILE A 98 -4.22 11.30 -10.33
CA ILE A 98 -3.12 10.55 -9.72
C ILE A 98 -3.56 9.11 -9.40
N ILE A 99 -4.77 8.90 -8.85
CA ILE A 99 -5.33 7.56 -8.61
C ILE A 99 -5.52 6.82 -9.94
N ARG A 100 -6.02 7.49 -10.98
CA ARG A 100 -6.15 6.94 -12.34
C ARG A 100 -4.78 6.51 -12.89
N ALA A 101 -3.75 7.35 -12.73
CA ALA A 101 -2.39 7.04 -13.17
C ALA A 101 -1.84 5.79 -12.46
N TYR A 102 -2.09 5.63 -11.16
CA TYR A 102 -1.74 4.43 -10.41
C TYR A 102 -2.37 3.17 -11.02
N PHE A 103 -3.70 3.15 -11.21
CA PHE A 103 -4.36 1.99 -11.80
C PHE A 103 -3.93 1.70 -13.23
N LYS A 104 -3.61 2.75 -14.01
CA LYS A 104 -3.12 2.60 -15.39
C LYS A 104 -1.72 2.00 -15.42
N ALA A 105 -0.83 2.42 -14.52
CA ALA A 105 0.49 1.82 -14.36
C ALA A 105 0.37 0.35 -13.95
N LEU A 106 -0.44 0.05 -12.94
CA LEU A 106 -0.67 -1.31 -12.45
C LEU A 106 -1.23 -2.24 -13.56
N LYS A 107 -2.20 -1.76 -14.35
CA LYS A 107 -2.78 -2.53 -15.46
C LYS A 107 -1.77 -2.84 -16.56
N GLY A 108 -0.83 -1.92 -16.82
CA GLY A 108 0.13 -2.06 -17.91
C GLY A 108 1.28 -3.02 -17.60
N THR A 109 1.74 -3.07 -16.37
CA THR A 109 2.99 -3.75 -15.99
C THR A 109 2.87 -4.67 -14.77
N GLY A 110 1.69 -4.77 -14.16
CA GLY A 110 1.48 -5.51 -12.92
C GLY A 110 2.00 -4.83 -11.65
N ARG A 111 2.73 -3.71 -11.80
CA ARG A 111 3.23 -2.89 -10.70
C ARG A 111 3.06 -1.40 -10.99
N ALA A 112 3.03 -0.58 -9.97
CA ALA A 112 3.05 0.87 -10.10
C ALA A 112 4.32 1.42 -9.45
N THR A 113 5.05 2.28 -10.17
CA THR A 113 6.19 3.01 -9.61
C THR A 113 5.93 4.51 -9.64
N ILE A 114 6.66 5.25 -8.79
CA ILE A 114 6.58 6.73 -8.75
C ILE A 114 6.90 7.29 -10.13
N GLU A 115 7.96 6.78 -10.78
CA GLU A 115 8.38 7.21 -12.12
C GLU A 115 7.30 6.97 -13.19
N MET A 116 6.67 5.79 -13.19
CA MET A 116 5.58 5.48 -14.11
C MET A 116 4.40 6.42 -13.94
N MET A 117 3.99 6.67 -12.69
CA MET A 117 2.90 7.59 -12.38
C MET A 117 3.25 9.03 -12.78
N GLU A 118 4.46 9.49 -12.49
CA GLU A 118 4.94 10.81 -12.88
C GLU A 118 4.94 10.97 -14.39
N ARG A 119 5.45 9.98 -15.13
CA ARG A 119 5.46 10.00 -16.61
C ARG A 119 4.04 10.07 -17.17
N LEU A 120 3.09 9.29 -16.64
CA LEU A 120 1.69 9.34 -17.05
C LEU A 120 1.05 10.71 -16.76
N CYS A 121 1.39 11.31 -15.62
CA CYS A 121 0.88 12.62 -15.21
C CYS A 121 1.59 13.81 -15.88
N SER A 122 2.70 13.60 -16.57
CA SER A 122 3.45 14.66 -17.28
C SER A 122 2.99 14.87 -18.71
N ASP A 123 2.20 13.95 -19.26
CA ASP A 123 1.74 13.96 -20.64
C ASP A 123 0.60 14.98 -20.83
N LYS A 124 0.92 16.12 -21.47
CA LYS A 124 -0.03 17.20 -21.73
C LYS A 124 -1.10 16.83 -22.76
N ASP A 125 -0.81 15.86 -23.61
CA ASP A 125 -1.74 15.39 -24.65
C ASP A 125 -2.82 14.46 -24.05
N LYS A 126 -2.69 14.11 -22.76
CA LYS A 126 -3.66 13.32 -21.99
C LYS A 126 -4.23 14.13 -20.83
N PRO A 127 -5.17 15.04 -21.10
CA PRO A 127 -5.70 15.95 -20.08
C PRO A 127 -6.36 15.21 -18.91
N GLU A 128 -6.86 13.98 -19.14
CA GLU A 128 -7.46 13.12 -18.12
C GLU A 128 -6.45 12.55 -17.11
N LEU A 129 -5.14 12.65 -17.40
CA LEU A 129 -4.04 12.22 -16.55
C LEU A 129 -3.12 13.38 -16.15
N TYR A 130 -3.14 14.47 -16.93
CA TYR A 130 -2.18 15.55 -16.74
C TYR A 130 -2.28 16.23 -15.37
N VAL A 131 -1.17 16.23 -14.62
CA VAL A 131 -1.01 16.86 -13.31
C VAL A 131 0.36 17.55 -13.26
N PRO A 132 0.45 18.86 -13.59
CA PRO A 132 1.71 19.59 -13.67
C PRO A 132 2.47 19.65 -12.34
N THR A 133 1.77 19.47 -11.23
CA THR A 133 2.33 19.50 -9.87
C THR A 133 2.27 18.11 -9.22
N PHE A 134 2.54 17.05 -10.01
CA PHE A 134 2.45 15.66 -9.56
C PHE A 134 3.17 15.41 -8.23
N LYS A 135 4.46 15.76 -8.13
CA LYS A 135 5.27 15.51 -6.91
C LYS A 135 4.64 16.09 -5.66
N ASN A 136 4.17 17.33 -5.73
CA ASN A 136 3.56 18.00 -4.57
C ASN A 136 2.25 17.33 -4.17
N ASN A 137 1.37 17.06 -5.13
CA ASN A 137 0.08 16.42 -4.84
C ASN A 137 0.26 14.98 -4.36
N TYR A 138 1.14 14.20 -5.00
CA TYR A 138 1.46 12.84 -4.59
C TYR A 138 2.01 12.80 -3.15
N SER A 139 2.94 13.70 -2.80
CA SER A 139 3.46 13.81 -1.43
C SER A 139 2.35 14.08 -0.41
N GLN A 140 1.35 14.91 -0.74
CA GLN A 140 0.20 15.15 0.13
C GLN A 140 -0.72 13.94 0.26
N MET A 141 -0.75 13.06 -0.76
CA MET A 141 -1.52 11.81 -0.74
C MET A 141 -0.80 10.66 -0.03
N LYS A 142 0.39 10.86 0.49
CA LYS A 142 1.13 9.94 1.37
C LYS A 142 0.99 10.29 2.85
N LEU A 143 0.40 11.42 3.17
CA LEU A 143 0.33 11.93 4.54
C LEU A 143 -1.09 11.83 5.09
N ASP A 144 -1.23 11.22 6.26
CA ASP A 144 -2.45 11.30 7.06
C ASP A 144 -2.27 12.37 8.14
N GLY A 145 -2.76 13.57 7.89
CA GLY A 145 -2.54 14.69 8.78
C GLY A 145 -3.53 15.84 8.56
N PRO A 146 -3.56 16.84 9.49
CA PRO A 146 -4.58 17.88 9.49
C PRO A 146 -4.53 18.78 8.25
N LYS A 147 -3.37 18.91 7.62
CA LYS A 147 -3.15 19.75 6.42
C LYS A 147 -2.99 18.93 5.13
N SER A 148 -3.02 17.59 5.20
CA SER A 148 -2.86 16.73 4.01
C SER A 148 -4.13 16.62 3.18
N HIS A 149 -3.99 16.11 1.97
CA HIS A 149 -5.13 15.71 1.14
C HIS A 149 -5.81 14.43 1.67
N GLY A 150 -5.14 13.68 2.53
CA GLY A 150 -5.51 12.37 3.02
C GLY A 150 -4.64 11.29 2.36
N LYS A 151 -4.14 10.38 3.18
CA LYS A 151 -3.23 9.31 2.75
C LYS A 151 -3.97 8.29 1.91
N VAL A 152 -3.49 8.05 0.70
CA VAL A 152 -3.98 7.04 -0.24
C VAL A 152 -2.91 6.03 -0.55
N PHE A 153 -1.65 6.47 -0.62
CA PHE A 153 -0.52 5.67 -1.05
C PHE A 153 0.56 5.53 0.01
N GLU A 154 1.27 4.44 -0.12
CA GLU A 154 2.57 4.19 0.49
C GLU A 154 3.56 3.85 -0.62
N ASP A 155 4.85 4.06 -0.38
CA ASP A 155 5.93 3.69 -1.28
C ASP A 155 7.22 3.38 -0.51
N ASP A 156 8.13 2.67 -1.17
CA ASP A 156 9.50 2.40 -0.71
C ASP A 156 10.55 3.33 -1.35
N GLY A 157 10.08 4.39 -2.03
CA GLY A 157 10.91 5.30 -2.83
C GLY A 157 10.93 4.96 -4.31
N GLU A 158 10.48 3.79 -4.72
CA GLU A 158 10.33 3.33 -6.09
C GLU A 158 8.91 2.81 -6.35
N ASN A 159 8.52 1.73 -5.66
CA ASN A 159 7.24 1.06 -5.85
C ASN A 159 6.15 1.72 -5.01
N VAL A 160 4.95 1.78 -5.56
CA VAL A 160 3.78 2.41 -4.94
C VAL A 160 2.69 1.38 -4.72
N TRP A 161 2.07 1.41 -3.54
CA TRP A 161 0.89 0.62 -3.23
C TRP A 161 -0.16 1.45 -2.51
N ILE A 162 -1.37 0.91 -2.46
CA ILE A 162 -2.49 1.54 -1.76
C ILE A 162 -2.29 1.34 -0.26
N TRP A 163 -2.48 2.40 0.51
CA TRP A 163 -2.51 2.32 1.97
C TRP A 163 -3.68 1.45 2.44
N SER A 164 -3.41 0.47 3.30
CA SER A 164 -4.37 -0.56 3.72
C SER A 164 -5.69 0.00 4.26
N GLU A 165 -5.64 1.12 4.98
CA GLU A 165 -6.82 1.73 5.60
C GLU A 165 -7.86 2.27 4.58
N VAL A 166 -7.44 2.55 3.35
CA VAL A 166 -8.30 3.09 2.29
C VAL A 166 -8.59 2.09 1.18
N GLU A 167 -7.95 0.93 1.19
CA GLU A 167 -8.01 -0.04 0.10
C GLU A 167 -9.45 -0.45 -0.21
N GLU A 168 -10.24 -0.82 0.79
CA GLU A 168 -11.64 -1.21 0.59
C GLU A 168 -12.47 -0.09 -0.06
N THR A 169 -12.31 1.15 0.44
CA THR A 169 -13.03 2.32 -0.08
C THR A 169 -12.61 2.62 -1.51
N LEU A 170 -11.31 2.54 -1.79
CA LEU A 170 -10.76 2.81 -3.12
C LEU A 170 -11.21 1.75 -4.13
N MET A 171 -11.22 0.47 -3.74
CA MET A 171 -11.67 -0.62 -4.62
C MET A 171 -13.16 -0.53 -4.95
N LYS A 172 -14.02 -0.10 -4.02
CA LYS A 172 -15.43 0.20 -4.31
C LYS A 172 -15.61 1.28 -5.39
N CYS A 173 -14.68 2.23 -5.46
CA CYS A 173 -14.72 3.33 -6.42
C CYS A 173 -13.85 3.10 -7.67
N LYS A 174 -13.15 1.96 -7.79
CA LYS A 174 -12.14 1.68 -8.81
C LYS A 174 -12.62 1.95 -10.24
N ASN A 175 -13.83 1.52 -10.57
CA ASN A 175 -14.37 1.69 -11.92
C ASN A 175 -14.46 3.15 -12.34
N SER A 176 -14.76 4.06 -11.41
CA SER A 176 -14.81 5.50 -11.70
C SER A 176 -13.45 6.11 -12.01
N PHE A 177 -12.37 5.52 -11.51
CA PHE A 177 -11.01 5.96 -11.82
C PHE A 177 -10.44 5.31 -13.08
N CYS A 178 -10.98 4.18 -13.52
CA CYS A 178 -10.45 3.41 -14.65
C CYS A 178 -11.13 3.70 -16.00
N ASN A 179 -12.27 4.39 -15.96
CA ASN A 179 -13.07 4.75 -17.16
C ASN A 179 -12.58 6.01 -17.84
#